data_e4c4ac85d3e0b305d1dbc2441f041d8b
#
_entry.id   e4c4ac85d3e0b305d1dbc2441f041d8b
#
_cell.length_a   1.000
_cell.length_b   1.000
_cell.length_c   1.000
_cell.angle_alpha   90.00
_cell.angle_beta   90.00
_cell.angle_gamma   90.00
#
_symmetry.space_group_name_H-M   'P 1'
#
loop_
_entity.id
_entity.type
_entity.pdbx_description
1 polymer ?
#
loop_
_entity_poly.entity_id
_entity_poly.type
_entity_poly.pdbx_seq_one_letter_code
_entity_poly.pdbx_strand_id
1 'polypeptide(L)'
;MAVVEYQDLPLAGKDRRWDGDAAEKRVRAWAGAEEKPNKRYRGAFLWYDKSAPDNFGSYKFPIADVIRGQLKAVRRGIMAAAAVIDGARGGAKIPEKDIPAIKAHLAKYYEKMGEQPPWEKKGEKKAS
;
A
#
# COMPACT_ATOMS: atom_id res chain seq x y z
N MET A 1 0.49 -12.75 -10.14
CA MET A 1 0.86 -11.34 -10.20
C MET A 1 1.40 -10.89 -8.86
N ALA A 2 2.35 -9.97 -8.92
CA ALA A 2 2.98 -9.45 -7.69
C ALA A 2 2.19 -8.32 -7.02
N VAL A 3 1.16 -7.81 -7.67
CA VAL A 3 0.32 -6.76 -7.09
C VAL A 3 -0.70 -7.39 -6.15
N VAL A 4 -0.76 -6.87 -4.94
CA VAL A 4 -1.68 -7.38 -3.91
C VAL A 4 -3.11 -6.96 -4.26
N GLU A 5 -4.04 -7.88 -4.11
CA GLU A 5 -5.44 -7.64 -4.40
C GLU A 5 -6.06 -6.65 -3.41
N TYR A 6 -6.92 -5.78 -3.92
CA TYR A 6 -7.65 -4.81 -3.08
C TYR A 6 -8.61 -5.54 -2.12
N GLN A 7 -8.56 -5.18 -0.85
CA GLN A 7 -9.38 -5.82 0.19
C GLN A 7 -10.43 -4.93 0.81
N ASP A 8 -10.54 -3.69 0.38
CA ASP A 8 -11.48 -2.72 0.96
C ASP A 8 -11.38 -2.64 2.49
N LEU A 9 -10.16 -2.46 2.97
CA LEU A 9 -9.94 -2.33 4.41
C LEU A 9 -10.64 -1.06 4.95
N PRO A 10 -11.16 -1.11 6.19
CA PRO A 10 -11.68 0.12 6.78
C PRO A 10 -10.56 1.14 6.92
N LEU A 11 -10.92 2.42 6.84
CA LEU A 11 -9.95 3.49 6.97
C LEU A 11 -9.71 3.82 8.44
N ALA A 12 -8.44 4.06 8.79
CA ALA A 12 -8.08 4.59 10.10
C ALA A 12 -8.49 6.06 10.17
N GLY A 13 -8.44 6.64 11.37
CA GLY A 13 -8.76 8.05 11.55
C GLY A 13 -7.95 8.96 10.63
N LYS A 14 -8.59 10.02 10.17
CA LYS A 14 -8.03 10.94 9.18
C LYS A 14 -6.66 11.50 9.58
N ASP A 15 -6.45 11.73 10.86
CA ASP A 15 -5.21 12.31 11.38
C ASP A 15 -4.22 11.28 11.90
N ARG A 16 -4.48 10.01 11.64
CA ARG A 16 -3.59 8.93 12.08
C ARG A 16 -2.19 9.13 11.52
N ARG A 17 -1.20 9.17 12.41
CA ARG A 17 0.20 9.26 12.00
C ARG A 17 0.62 8.01 11.25
N TRP A 18 1.58 8.17 10.37
CA TRP A 18 2.11 7.06 9.60
C TRP A 18 3.59 6.88 9.85
N ASP A 19 3.94 5.71 10.36
CA ASP A 19 5.30 5.23 10.48
C ASP A 19 5.30 3.83 9.89
N GLY A 20 5.78 3.72 8.66
CA GLY A 20 5.74 2.46 7.93
C GLY A 20 6.44 1.32 8.63
N ASP A 21 7.62 1.59 9.22
CA ASP A 21 8.38 0.55 9.91
C ASP A 21 7.65 0.04 11.15
N ALA A 22 7.08 0.94 11.93
CA ALA A 22 6.32 0.57 13.12
C ALA A 22 5.04 -0.18 12.73
N ALA A 23 4.37 0.26 11.66
CA ALA A 23 3.17 -0.40 11.16
C ALA A 23 3.49 -1.83 10.72
N GLU A 24 4.58 -2.03 10.00
CA GLU A 24 5.00 -3.36 9.56
C GLU A 24 5.21 -4.30 10.75
N LYS A 25 5.83 -3.82 11.80
CA LYS A 25 6.05 -4.63 13.01
C LYS A 25 4.73 -5.04 13.65
N ARG A 26 3.78 -4.11 13.75
CA ARG A 26 2.46 -4.42 14.32
C ARG A 26 1.68 -5.40 13.47
N VAL A 27 1.71 -5.22 12.15
CA VAL A 27 1.04 -6.13 11.22
C VAL A 27 1.66 -7.51 11.30
N ARG A 28 2.98 -7.58 11.38
CA ARG A 28 3.71 -8.84 11.48
C ARG A 28 3.27 -9.65 12.71
N ALA A 29 3.18 -8.99 13.86
CA ALA A 29 2.74 -9.63 15.10
C ALA A 29 1.26 -10.03 15.01
N TRP A 30 0.43 -9.13 14.52
CA TRP A 30 -1.01 -9.38 14.38
C TRP A 30 -1.30 -10.55 13.44
N ALA A 31 -0.56 -10.66 12.36
CA ALA A 31 -0.75 -11.70 11.36
C ALA A 31 -0.18 -13.06 11.77
N GLY A 32 0.56 -13.11 12.88
CA GLY A 32 1.27 -14.33 13.27
C GLY A 32 2.42 -14.65 12.32
N ALA A 33 3.00 -13.61 11.71
CA ALA A 33 4.01 -13.74 10.67
C ALA A 33 5.43 -13.49 11.21
N GLU A 34 5.70 -13.92 12.44
CA GLU A 34 6.98 -13.60 13.07
C GLU A 34 8.18 -14.25 12.40
N GLU A 35 8.03 -15.47 11.91
CA GLU A 35 9.14 -16.17 11.25
C GLU A 35 9.22 -15.87 9.77
N LYS A 36 8.07 -15.75 9.10
CA LYS A 36 8.00 -15.43 7.67
C LYS A 36 6.67 -14.78 7.33
N PRO A 37 6.61 -14.04 6.22
CA PRO A 37 5.36 -13.43 5.77
C PRO A 37 4.30 -14.50 5.49
N ASN A 38 3.04 -14.10 5.69
CA ASN A 38 1.91 -14.94 5.35
C ASN A 38 0.86 -14.09 4.62
N LYS A 39 -0.26 -14.71 4.28
CA LYS A 39 -1.32 -14.02 3.52
C LYS A 39 -1.90 -12.82 4.27
N ARG A 40 -2.04 -12.92 5.59
CA ARG A 40 -2.56 -11.80 6.39
C ARG A 40 -1.58 -10.62 6.41
N TYR A 41 -0.30 -10.91 6.53
CA TYR A 41 0.75 -9.89 6.47
C TYR A 41 0.73 -9.19 5.10
N ARG A 42 0.62 -9.98 4.03
CA ARG A 42 0.60 -9.48 2.65
C ARG A 42 -0.53 -8.47 2.42
N GLY A 43 -1.66 -8.66 3.07
CA GLY A 43 -2.82 -7.78 2.91
C GLY A 43 -2.57 -6.33 3.29
N ALA A 44 -1.50 -6.02 4.01
CA ALA A 44 -1.16 -4.66 4.39
C ALA A 44 -0.30 -3.93 3.34
N PHE A 45 0.06 -4.61 2.25
CA PHE A 45 0.99 -4.09 1.24
C PHE A 45 0.33 -4.00 -0.13
N LEU A 46 0.94 -3.20 -1.02
CA LEU A 46 0.47 -3.07 -2.41
C LEU A 46 1.15 -4.04 -3.36
N TRP A 47 2.37 -4.45 -3.05
CA TRP A 47 3.16 -5.26 -3.97
C TRP A 47 4.14 -6.15 -3.21
N TYR A 48 4.47 -7.29 -3.79
CA TYR A 48 5.52 -8.16 -3.28
C TYR A 48 6.18 -8.92 -4.42
N ASP A 49 7.43 -9.33 -4.20
CA ASP A 49 8.16 -10.12 -5.17
C ASP A 49 7.75 -11.59 -5.03
N LYS A 50 7.01 -12.08 -6.02
CA LYS A 50 6.50 -13.45 -6.00
C LYS A 50 7.58 -14.52 -6.00
N SER A 51 8.79 -14.19 -6.44
CA SER A 51 9.89 -15.15 -6.43
C SER A 51 10.48 -15.34 -5.03
N ALA A 52 10.15 -14.47 -4.10
CA ALA A 52 10.67 -14.53 -2.72
C ALA A 52 9.57 -14.20 -1.70
N PRO A 53 8.44 -14.93 -1.72
CA PRO A 53 7.30 -14.59 -0.87
C PRO A 53 7.55 -14.79 0.62
N ASP A 54 8.57 -15.57 0.98
CA ASP A 54 8.92 -15.82 2.39
C ASP A 54 9.92 -14.81 2.94
N ASN A 55 10.33 -13.83 2.13
CA ASN A 55 11.27 -12.80 2.53
C ASN A 55 10.53 -11.50 2.82
N PHE A 56 10.61 -10.99 4.05
CA PHE A 56 9.96 -9.74 4.42
C PHE A 56 10.39 -8.57 3.54
N GLY A 57 11.65 -8.56 3.10
CA GLY A 57 12.19 -7.53 2.23
C GLY A 57 11.56 -7.47 0.84
N SER A 58 10.84 -8.52 0.44
CA SER A 58 10.18 -8.54 -0.86
C SER A 58 8.84 -7.80 -0.87
N TYR A 59 8.33 -7.38 0.29
CA TYR A 59 7.05 -6.68 0.42
C TYR A 59 7.26 -5.18 0.40
N LYS A 60 6.54 -4.49 -0.48
CA LYS A 60 6.71 -3.05 -0.73
C LYS A 60 5.40 -2.30 -0.57
N PHE A 61 5.52 -1.04 -0.16
CA PHE A 61 4.40 -0.12 -0.04
C PHE A 61 3.36 -0.56 0.99
N PRO A 62 3.74 -0.57 2.28
CA PRO A 62 2.75 -0.79 3.33
C PRO A 62 1.76 0.37 3.34
N ILE A 63 0.47 0.07 3.48
CA ILE A 63 -0.58 1.09 3.53
C ILE A 63 -1.52 0.91 4.71
N ALA A 64 -1.26 -0.08 5.55
CA ALA A 64 -2.17 -0.43 6.64
C ALA A 64 -1.42 -0.63 7.94
N ASP A 65 -2.13 -0.45 9.03
CA ASP A 65 -1.63 -0.63 10.38
C ASP A 65 -2.68 -1.40 11.18
N VAL A 66 -2.27 -1.94 12.30
CA VAL A 66 -3.19 -2.60 13.23
C VAL A 66 -3.59 -1.62 14.32
N ILE A 67 -4.87 -1.35 14.40
CA ILE A 67 -5.44 -0.40 15.34
C ILE A 67 -6.52 -1.11 16.13
N ARG A 68 -6.32 -1.24 17.43
CA ARG A 68 -7.24 -1.97 18.32
C ARG A 68 -7.54 -3.38 17.81
N GLY A 69 -6.49 -4.07 17.36
CA GLY A 69 -6.59 -5.45 16.90
C GLY A 69 -7.18 -5.63 15.51
N GLN A 70 -7.44 -4.56 14.78
CA GLN A 70 -8.03 -4.62 13.44
C GLN A 70 -7.11 -3.97 12.41
N LEU A 71 -6.93 -4.65 11.27
CA LEU A 71 -6.15 -4.10 10.17
C LEU A 71 -6.95 -2.99 9.49
N LYS A 72 -6.39 -1.79 9.44
CA LYS A 72 -7.01 -0.63 8.80
C LYS A 72 -6.04 0.06 7.86
N ALA A 73 -6.56 0.52 6.72
CA ALA A 73 -5.78 1.32 5.80
C ALA A 73 -5.56 2.71 6.40
N VAL A 74 -4.33 3.23 6.29
CA VAL A 74 -3.97 4.53 6.86
C VAL A 74 -3.81 5.55 5.75
N ARG A 75 -4.58 6.64 5.83
CA ARG A 75 -4.61 7.69 4.81
C ARG A 75 -3.21 8.18 4.43
N ARG A 76 -2.38 8.51 5.41
CA ARG A 76 -1.03 9.00 5.15
C ARG A 76 -0.12 7.93 4.55
N GLY A 77 -0.36 6.67 4.88
CA GLY A 77 0.36 5.55 4.27
C GLY A 77 -0.01 5.39 2.80
N ILE A 78 -1.30 5.51 2.49
CA ILE A 78 -1.80 5.46 1.11
C ILE A 78 -1.18 6.61 0.31
N MET A 79 -1.18 7.81 0.85
CA MET A 79 -0.63 8.98 0.18
C MET A 79 0.88 8.89 -0.03
N ALA A 80 1.60 8.35 0.95
CA ALA A 80 3.04 8.15 0.83
C ALA A 80 3.37 7.16 -0.29
N ALA A 81 2.63 6.05 -0.34
CA ALA A 81 2.81 5.06 -1.40
C ALA A 81 2.48 5.65 -2.77
N ALA A 82 1.38 6.41 -2.86
CA ALA A 82 0.97 7.04 -4.11
C ALA A 82 2.03 8.03 -4.62
N ALA A 83 2.63 8.79 -3.72
CA ALA A 83 3.67 9.76 -4.09
C ALA A 83 4.88 9.06 -4.71
N VAL A 84 5.30 7.94 -4.12
CA VAL A 84 6.43 7.17 -4.66
C VAL A 84 6.07 6.59 -6.02
N ILE A 85 4.89 5.99 -6.14
CA ILE A 85 4.45 5.36 -7.40
C ILE A 85 4.27 6.41 -8.50
N ASP A 86 3.73 7.59 -8.17
CA ASP A 86 3.55 8.67 -9.13
C ASP A 86 4.89 9.16 -9.70
N GLY A 87 5.92 9.21 -8.86
CA GLY A 87 7.26 9.59 -9.26
C GLY A 87 8.16 8.42 -9.69
N ALA A 88 7.63 7.19 -9.66
CA ALA A 88 8.44 6.02 -9.91
C ALA A 88 8.80 5.87 -11.39
N ARG A 89 10.09 5.89 -11.67
CA ARG A 89 10.62 5.62 -13.00
C ARG A 89 11.81 4.69 -12.82
N GLY A 90 11.51 3.50 -12.25
CA GLY A 90 12.52 2.53 -11.93
C GLY A 90 13.15 2.69 -10.56
N GLY A 91 12.88 3.80 -9.88
CA GLY A 91 13.49 4.07 -8.56
C GLY A 91 12.98 3.15 -7.46
N ALA A 92 11.78 2.62 -7.61
CA ALA A 92 11.18 1.73 -6.62
C ALA A 92 11.49 0.25 -6.89
N LYS A 93 12.21 -0.05 -7.96
CA LYS A 93 12.55 -1.42 -8.38
C LYS A 93 11.31 -2.30 -8.59
N ILE A 94 10.22 -1.69 -9.03
CA ILE A 94 8.97 -2.37 -9.35
C ILE A 94 8.88 -2.49 -10.87
N PRO A 95 8.53 -3.66 -11.40
CA PRO A 95 8.34 -3.78 -12.85
C PRO A 95 7.31 -2.77 -13.35
N GLU A 96 7.64 -2.06 -14.43
CA GLU A 96 6.75 -1.05 -15.00
C GLU A 96 5.38 -1.62 -15.32
N LYS A 97 5.32 -2.87 -15.74
CA LYS A 97 4.05 -3.53 -16.08
C LYS A 97 3.10 -3.67 -14.89
N ASP A 98 3.63 -3.63 -13.66
CA ASP A 98 2.80 -3.75 -12.46
C ASP A 98 2.28 -2.39 -11.97
N ILE A 99 2.87 -1.29 -12.41
CA ILE A 99 2.50 0.04 -11.94
C ILE A 99 1.02 0.39 -12.19
N PRO A 100 0.45 0.13 -13.38
CA PRO A 100 -0.98 0.43 -13.58
C PRO A 100 -1.90 -0.29 -12.58
N ALA A 101 -1.60 -1.53 -12.25
CA ALA A 101 -2.41 -2.28 -11.30
C ALA A 101 -2.25 -1.76 -9.87
N ILE A 102 -1.04 -1.33 -9.50
CA ILE A 102 -0.80 -0.70 -8.20
C ILE A 102 -1.58 0.62 -8.12
N LYS A 103 -1.54 1.42 -9.18
CA LYS A 103 -2.31 2.66 -9.25
C LYS A 103 -3.81 2.40 -9.13
N ALA A 104 -4.30 1.36 -9.78
CA ALA A 104 -5.72 0.99 -9.70
C ALA A 104 -6.11 0.61 -8.26
N HIS A 105 -5.25 -0.13 -7.56
CA HIS A 105 -5.47 -0.49 -6.17
C HIS A 105 -5.55 0.77 -5.29
N LEU A 106 -4.57 1.67 -5.45
CA LEU A 106 -4.54 2.93 -4.71
C LEU A 106 -5.75 3.81 -5.03
N ALA A 107 -6.16 3.84 -6.30
CA ALA A 107 -7.30 4.66 -6.73
C ALA A 107 -8.58 4.27 -6.00
N LYS A 108 -8.76 3.00 -5.72
CA LYS A 108 -9.94 2.54 -4.96
C LYS A 108 -9.96 3.13 -3.55
N TYR A 109 -8.80 3.21 -2.90
CA TYR A 109 -8.72 3.84 -1.58
C TYR A 109 -8.91 5.35 -1.67
N TYR A 110 -8.36 5.99 -2.71
CA TYR A 110 -8.60 7.42 -2.91
C TYR A 110 -10.09 7.73 -3.10
N GLU A 111 -10.79 6.89 -3.87
CA GLU A 111 -12.23 7.01 -4.03
C GLU A 111 -12.93 6.90 -2.68
N LYS A 112 -12.54 5.92 -1.88
CA LYS A 112 -13.08 5.72 -0.55
C LYS A 112 -12.84 6.93 0.37
N MET A 113 -11.70 7.61 0.19
CA MET A 113 -11.37 8.82 0.95
C MET A 113 -12.05 10.09 0.40
N GLY A 114 -12.69 9.99 -0.75
CA GLY A 114 -13.28 11.15 -1.42
C GLY A 114 -12.26 12.07 -2.05
N GLU A 115 -11.12 11.54 -2.49
CA GLU A 115 -10.05 12.34 -3.08
C GLU A 115 -9.56 11.74 -4.38
N GLN A 116 -8.78 12.52 -5.13
CA GLN A 116 -8.18 12.06 -6.38
C GLN A 116 -6.72 11.70 -6.17
N PRO A 117 -6.26 10.61 -6.80
CA PRO A 117 -4.84 10.27 -6.79
C PRO A 117 -3.99 11.34 -7.48
N PRO A 118 -2.70 11.45 -7.12
CA PRO A 118 -1.83 12.49 -7.71
C PRO A 118 -1.77 12.47 -9.25
N TRP A 119 -1.78 11.27 -9.84
CA TRP A 119 -1.70 11.14 -11.30
C TRP A 119 -2.97 11.62 -12.01
N GLU A 120 -4.12 11.53 -11.36
CA GLU A 120 -5.37 12.05 -11.93
C GLU A 120 -5.42 13.58 -11.87
N LYS A 121 -4.91 14.15 -10.77
CA LYS A 121 -4.83 15.61 -10.65
C LYS A 121 -3.96 16.21 -11.74
N LYS A 122 -2.84 15.56 -12.07
CA LYS A 122 -1.97 15.98 -13.17
C LYS A 122 -2.67 15.88 -14.52
N GLY A 123 -3.44 14.81 -14.71
CA GLY A 123 -4.22 14.62 -15.92
C GLY A 123 -5.25 15.72 -16.12
N GLU A 124 -5.95 16.09 -15.06
CA GLU A 124 -6.93 17.17 -15.10
C GLU A 124 -6.31 18.51 -15.50
N LYS A 125 -5.15 18.83 -14.92
CA LYS A 125 -4.43 20.05 -15.24
C LYS A 125 -4.02 20.10 -16.70
N LYS A 126 -3.65 18.95 -17.26
CA LYS A 126 -3.29 18.87 -18.67
C LYS A 126 -4.50 19.03 -19.59
N ALA A 127 -5.65 18.57 -19.13
CA ALA A 127 -6.88 18.63 -19.91
C ALA A 127 -7.48 20.03 -19.95
N SER A 128 -7.17 20.85 -18.98
CA SER A 128 -7.66 22.23 -18.93
C SER A 128 -6.70 23.21 -19.63
#